data_59d979e0481640f2e7d484b3718eee11
#
_entry.id   59d979e0481640f2e7d484b3718eee11
#
_cell.length_a   1.000
_cell.length_b   1.000
_cell.length_c   1.000
_cell.angle_alpha   90.00
_cell.angle_beta   90.00
_cell.angle_gamma   90.00
#
_symmetry.space_group_name_H-M   'P 1'
#
loop_
_entity.id
_entity.type
_entity.pdbx_description
1 polymer ?
#
loop_
_entity_poly.entity_id
_entity_poly.type
_entity_poly.pdbx_seq_one_letter_code
_entity_poly.pdbx_strand_id
1 'polypeptide(L)'
;MASRITAGATDLVKLFDTDVLIEHLKGNPRATDLLLEASSAGQAACSVLTRFELLAGMRSNERSEIRLLLDSLTNLDASSEVATRAGEWARSYRRSHEGISSIDYLVAATAEVHGADLLTQNVRHFPMFFELEPALSED
;
A
#
# COMPACT_ATOMS: atom_id res chain seq x y z
N MET A 1 -12.12 -11.03 8.76
CA MET A 1 -11.21 -11.77 9.53
C MET A 1 -9.81 -11.28 9.38
N ALA A 2 -9.13 -11.35 10.41
CA ALA A 2 -7.77 -10.93 10.37
C ALA A 2 -6.97 -12.01 9.69
N SER A 3 -6.82 -11.89 8.45
CA SER A 3 -6.00 -12.84 7.74
C SER A 3 -4.53 -12.61 8.00
N ARG A 4 -4.22 -11.51 8.64
CA ARG A 4 -2.83 -11.19 8.87
C ARG A 4 -2.25 -12.06 9.94
N ILE A 5 -1.13 -12.62 9.64
CA ILE A 5 -0.42 -13.47 10.57
C ILE A 5 0.66 -12.65 11.22
N THR A 6 0.58 -12.47 12.51
CA THR A 6 1.56 -11.68 13.21
C THR A 6 2.85 -12.42 13.40
N ALA A 7 2.77 -13.72 13.66
CA ALA A 7 3.99 -14.53 13.74
C ALA A 7 4.61 -14.59 12.36
N GLY A 8 5.83 -14.22 12.23
CA GLY A 8 6.49 -14.18 10.94
C GLY A 8 6.19 -12.93 10.15
N ALA A 9 5.63 -11.89 10.80
CA ALA A 9 5.33 -10.65 10.09
C ALA A 9 6.58 -10.04 9.45
N THR A 10 7.77 -10.30 10.04
CA THR A 10 9.01 -9.79 9.46
C THR A 10 9.34 -10.44 8.12
N ASP A 11 8.71 -11.59 7.83
CA ASP A 11 8.93 -12.28 6.58
C ASP A 11 7.93 -11.90 5.50
N LEU A 12 6.94 -11.08 5.84
CA LEU A 12 5.92 -10.71 4.88
C LEU A 12 6.40 -9.61 3.97
N VAL A 13 5.94 -9.67 2.72
CA VAL A 13 6.14 -8.57 1.79
C VAL A 13 5.44 -7.35 2.36
N LYS A 14 6.06 -6.19 2.23
CA LYS A 14 5.53 -4.92 2.70
C LYS A 14 4.97 -4.16 1.51
N LEU A 15 3.66 -3.95 1.52
CA LEU A 15 2.99 -3.23 0.44
C LEU A 15 2.90 -1.76 0.83
N PHE A 16 3.67 -0.92 0.17
CA PHE A 16 3.71 0.51 0.45
C PHE A 16 2.58 1.21 -0.27
N ASP A 17 1.67 1.83 0.49
CA ASP A 17 0.62 2.63 -0.11
C ASP A 17 1.21 3.91 -0.68
N THR A 18 0.46 4.53 -1.58
CA THR A 18 0.90 5.73 -2.29
C THR A 18 1.35 6.83 -1.33
N ASP A 19 0.61 7.04 -0.24
CA ASP A 19 0.90 8.13 0.68
C ASP A 19 2.27 7.98 1.35
N VAL A 20 2.68 6.75 1.68
CA VAL A 20 3.99 6.53 2.29
C VAL A 20 5.11 6.76 1.28
N LEU A 21 4.89 6.34 0.03
CA LEU A 21 5.88 6.58 -1.02
C LEU A 21 6.02 8.06 -1.32
N ILE A 22 4.91 8.81 -1.29
CA ILE A 22 4.96 10.26 -1.46
C ILE A 22 5.77 10.90 -0.34
N GLU A 23 5.59 10.46 0.90
CA GLU A 23 6.38 10.97 2.01
C GLU A 23 7.86 10.70 1.82
N HIS A 24 8.21 9.53 1.32
CA HIS A 24 9.59 9.22 0.99
C HIS A 24 10.14 10.19 -0.07
N LEU A 25 9.36 10.45 -1.12
CA LEU A 25 9.78 11.35 -2.19
C LEU A 25 9.95 12.78 -1.70
N LYS A 26 9.20 13.14 -0.65
CA LYS A 26 9.34 14.48 -0.04
C LYS A 26 10.50 14.57 0.93
N GLY A 27 11.20 13.48 1.16
CA GLY A 27 12.36 13.48 2.05
C GLY A 27 12.06 13.14 3.51
N ASN A 28 10.90 12.56 3.79
CA ASN A 28 10.56 12.14 5.15
C ASN A 28 11.48 11.00 5.55
N PRO A 29 12.36 11.17 6.56
CA PRO A 29 13.35 10.15 6.89
C PRO A 29 12.74 8.86 7.42
N ARG A 30 11.61 8.94 8.11
CA ARG A 30 10.93 7.73 8.60
C ARG A 30 10.45 6.87 7.45
N ALA A 31 9.84 7.50 6.44
CA ALA A 31 9.37 6.77 5.26
C ALA A 31 10.54 6.15 4.51
N THR A 32 11.64 6.90 4.38
CA THR A 32 12.83 6.38 3.71
C THR A 32 13.41 5.19 4.47
N ASP A 33 13.47 5.26 5.79
CA ASP A 33 13.99 4.16 6.59
C ASP A 33 13.16 2.91 6.44
N LEU A 34 11.83 3.04 6.46
CA LEU A 34 10.95 1.89 6.26
C LEU A 34 11.17 1.25 4.89
N LEU A 35 11.31 2.09 3.88
CA LEU A 35 11.50 1.60 2.52
C LEU A 35 12.83 0.89 2.37
N LEU A 36 13.90 1.47 2.92
CA LEU A 36 15.22 0.86 2.84
C LEU A 36 15.27 -0.46 3.59
N GLU A 37 14.62 -0.51 4.75
CA GLU A 37 14.58 -1.74 5.54
C GLU A 37 13.88 -2.85 4.76
N ALA A 38 12.72 -2.54 4.18
CA ALA A 38 12.00 -3.54 3.41
C ALA A 38 12.76 -3.95 2.16
N SER A 39 13.39 -2.98 1.48
CA SER A 39 14.19 -3.27 0.29
C SER A 39 15.36 -4.17 0.61
N SER A 40 16.05 -3.91 1.71
CA SER A 40 17.20 -4.73 2.12
C SER A 40 16.79 -6.17 2.37
N ALA A 41 15.57 -6.38 2.83
CA ALA A 41 15.06 -7.73 3.09
C ALA A 41 14.40 -8.35 1.86
N GLY A 42 14.38 -7.65 0.73
CA GLY A 42 13.74 -8.16 -0.47
C GLY A 42 12.23 -8.16 -0.37
N GLN A 43 11.66 -7.29 0.45
CA GLN A 43 10.23 -7.33 0.75
C GLN A 43 9.48 -6.06 0.35
N ALA A 44 10.11 -5.12 -0.35
CA ALA A 44 9.46 -3.86 -0.69
C ALA A 44 8.60 -4.02 -1.94
N ALA A 45 7.32 -3.69 -1.82
CA ALA A 45 6.37 -3.84 -2.92
C ALA A 45 5.39 -2.68 -2.96
N CYS A 46 4.77 -2.48 -4.10
CA CYS A 46 3.61 -1.60 -4.23
C CYS A 46 2.60 -2.29 -5.14
N SER A 47 1.37 -1.78 -5.14
CA SER A 47 0.38 -2.31 -6.07
C SER A 47 0.51 -1.62 -7.42
N VAL A 48 0.01 -2.27 -8.47
CA VAL A 48 -0.04 -1.62 -9.78
C VAL A 48 -0.93 -0.37 -9.73
N LEU A 49 -1.86 -0.30 -8.77
CA LEU A 49 -2.69 0.89 -8.57
C LEU A 49 -1.86 2.07 -8.06
N THR A 50 -0.95 1.80 -7.14
CA THR A 50 -0.03 2.83 -6.65
C THR A 50 0.87 3.32 -7.78
N ARG A 51 1.34 2.39 -8.61
CA ARG A 51 2.11 2.78 -9.79
C ARG A 51 1.32 3.73 -10.67
N PHE A 52 0.05 3.39 -10.93
CA PHE A 52 -0.81 4.26 -11.71
C PHE A 52 -0.96 5.63 -11.06
N GLU A 53 -1.22 5.68 -9.76
CA GLU A 53 -1.44 6.96 -9.08
C GLU A 53 -0.21 7.86 -9.12
N LEU A 54 0.95 7.30 -8.88
CA LEU A 54 2.18 8.09 -8.89
C LEU A 54 2.49 8.62 -10.27
N LEU A 55 2.33 7.79 -11.29
CA LEU A 55 2.59 8.22 -12.66
C LEU A 55 1.58 9.25 -13.13
N ALA A 56 0.32 9.11 -12.73
CA ALA A 56 -0.72 10.04 -13.13
C ALA A 56 -0.57 11.40 -12.46
N GLY A 57 -0.04 11.43 -11.23
CA GLY A 57 0.05 12.67 -10.46
C GLY A 57 1.38 13.37 -10.54
N MET A 58 2.36 12.80 -11.19
CA MET A 58 3.72 13.38 -11.18
C MET A 58 3.83 14.59 -12.12
N ARG A 59 4.78 15.45 -11.82
CA ARG A 59 5.19 16.52 -12.74
C ARG A 59 6.22 15.96 -13.73
N SER A 60 6.37 16.65 -14.87
CA SER A 60 7.29 16.18 -15.90
C SER A 60 8.71 16.00 -15.39
N ASN A 61 9.17 16.91 -14.53
CA ASN A 61 10.53 16.86 -14.02
C ASN A 61 10.73 15.79 -12.95
N GLU A 62 9.65 15.13 -12.50
CA GLU A 62 9.73 14.06 -11.50
C GLU A 62 9.75 12.68 -12.12
N ARG A 63 9.58 12.60 -13.42
CA ARG A 63 9.34 11.32 -14.10
C ARG A 63 10.41 10.28 -13.85
N SER A 64 11.67 10.70 -14.01
CA SER A 64 12.79 9.75 -13.87
C SER A 64 12.88 9.22 -12.47
N GLU A 65 12.73 10.07 -11.47
CA GLU A 65 12.84 9.68 -10.08
C GLU A 65 11.73 8.71 -9.69
N ILE A 66 10.52 9.01 -10.12
CA ILE A 66 9.37 8.16 -9.79
C ILE A 66 9.49 6.81 -10.49
N ARG A 67 9.92 6.81 -11.76
CA ARG A 67 10.10 5.55 -12.49
C ARG A 67 11.16 4.69 -11.84
N LEU A 68 12.27 5.29 -11.42
CA LEU A 68 13.31 4.53 -10.74
C LEU A 68 12.80 3.92 -9.45
N LEU A 69 12.04 4.69 -8.68
CA LEU A 69 11.46 4.16 -7.44
C LEU A 69 10.54 2.98 -7.73
N LEU A 70 9.60 3.16 -8.65
CA LEU A 70 8.63 2.11 -8.97
C LEU A 70 9.30 0.86 -9.51
N ASP A 71 10.33 1.03 -10.32
CA ASP A 71 11.02 -0.13 -10.90
C ASP A 71 11.89 -0.85 -9.87
N SER A 72 12.21 -0.20 -8.75
CA SER A 72 12.95 -0.84 -7.67
C SER A 72 12.05 -1.67 -6.76
N LEU A 73 10.73 -1.56 -6.89
CA LEU A 73 9.78 -2.25 -6.06
C LEU A 73 9.19 -3.43 -6.80
N THR A 74 8.76 -4.44 -6.05
CA THR A 74 7.93 -5.50 -6.62
C THR A 74 6.53 -4.90 -6.83
N ASN A 75 6.03 -4.98 -8.06
CA ASN A 75 4.71 -4.43 -8.38
C ASN A 75 3.72 -5.58 -8.37
N LEU A 76 2.77 -5.56 -7.44
CA LEU A 76 1.80 -6.63 -7.27
C LEU A 76 0.55 -6.36 -8.11
N ASP A 77 0.12 -7.37 -8.83
CA ASP A 77 -0.97 -7.23 -9.80
C ASP A 77 -2.34 -7.15 -9.12
N ALA A 78 -3.26 -6.49 -9.81
CA ALA A 78 -4.67 -6.46 -9.43
C ALA A 78 -5.41 -7.46 -10.30
N SER A 79 -5.47 -8.70 -9.84
CA SER A 79 -6.08 -9.81 -10.58
C SER A 79 -7.60 -9.80 -10.45
N SER A 80 -8.25 -10.76 -11.10
CA SER A 80 -9.68 -10.98 -10.92
C SER A 80 -10.02 -11.24 -9.47
N GLU A 81 -9.18 -11.99 -8.78
CA GLU A 81 -9.39 -12.28 -7.37
C GLU A 81 -9.33 -11.01 -6.54
N VAL A 82 -8.38 -10.13 -6.83
CA VAL A 82 -8.28 -8.84 -6.16
C VAL A 82 -9.55 -8.01 -6.42
N ALA A 83 -10.00 -7.95 -7.66
CA ALA A 83 -11.19 -7.17 -8.00
C ALA A 83 -12.43 -7.70 -7.29
N THR A 84 -12.57 -9.02 -7.21
CA THR A 84 -13.71 -9.64 -6.54
C THR A 84 -13.71 -9.29 -5.05
N ARG A 85 -12.56 -9.42 -4.41
CA ARG A 85 -12.46 -9.13 -2.98
C ARG A 85 -12.71 -7.64 -2.71
N ALA A 86 -12.15 -6.79 -3.54
CA ALA A 86 -12.36 -5.33 -3.40
C ALA A 86 -13.84 -4.98 -3.53
N GLY A 87 -14.52 -5.59 -4.49
CA GLY A 87 -15.94 -5.35 -4.69
C GLY A 87 -16.78 -5.78 -3.51
N GLU A 88 -16.44 -6.91 -2.91
CA GLU A 88 -17.14 -7.38 -1.71
C GLU A 88 -16.97 -6.41 -0.55
N TRP A 89 -15.77 -5.91 -0.35
CA TRP A 89 -15.54 -4.94 0.72
C TRP A 89 -16.23 -3.62 0.43
N ALA A 90 -16.18 -3.14 -0.81
CA ALA A 90 -16.87 -1.90 -1.17
C ALA A 90 -18.36 -2.01 -0.88
N ARG A 91 -18.96 -3.14 -1.20
CA ARG A 91 -20.37 -3.37 -0.94
C ARG A 91 -20.65 -3.34 0.57
N SER A 92 -19.76 -3.91 1.37
CA SER A 92 -19.95 -3.99 2.82
C SER A 92 -19.75 -2.64 3.52
N TYR A 93 -18.81 -1.82 3.04
CA TYR A 93 -18.39 -0.63 3.79
C TYR A 93 -18.90 0.68 3.21
N ARG A 94 -19.44 0.67 1.99
CA ARG A 94 -19.76 1.91 1.28
C ARG A 94 -20.66 2.83 2.08
N ARG A 95 -21.65 2.28 2.77
CA ARG A 95 -22.64 3.09 3.49
C ARG A 95 -22.13 3.60 4.82
N SER A 96 -21.31 2.82 5.49
CA SER A 96 -20.86 3.17 6.84
C SER A 96 -19.54 3.94 6.82
N HIS A 97 -18.77 3.85 5.74
CA HIS A 97 -17.44 4.45 5.67
C HIS A 97 -17.31 5.23 4.38
N GLU A 98 -17.79 6.48 4.40
CA GLU A 98 -17.68 7.33 3.23
C GLU A 98 -16.24 7.78 3.06
N GLY A 99 -15.89 8.15 1.84
CA GLY A 99 -14.58 8.67 1.54
C GLY A 99 -13.56 7.63 1.13
N ILE A 100 -13.89 6.35 1.21
CA ILE A 100 -12.99 5.30 0.75
C ILE A 100 -13.18 5.16 -0.76
N SER A 101 -12.09 5.33 -1.50
CA SER A 101 -12.14 5.28 -2.96
C SER A 101 -12.07 3.85 -3.47
N SER A 102 -12.41 3.67 -4.75
CA SER A 102 -12.26 2.38 -5.39
C SER A 102 -10.81 1.91 -5.35
N ILE A 103 -9.87 2.85 -5.51
CA ILE A 103 -8.45 2.52 -5.46
C ILE A 103 -8.08 1.97 -4.07
N ASP A 104 -8.61 2.57 -3.01
CA ASP A 104 -8.31 2.09 -1.65
C ASP A 104 -8.76 0.64 -1.47
N TYR A 105 -9.97 0.31 -1.93
CA TYR A 105 -10.45 -1.06 -1.84
C TYR A 105 -9.57 -2.02 -2.63
N LEU A 106 -9.13 -1.58 -3.82
CA LEU A 106 -8.28 -2.42 -4.66
C LEU A 106 -6.90 -2.61 -4.04
N VAL A 107 -6.35 -1.57 -3.42
CA VAL A 107 -5.06 -1.68 -2.72
C VAL A 107 -5.20 -2.64 -1.53
N ALA A 108 -6.27 -2.51 -0.75
CA ALA A 108 -6.51 -3.40 0.37
C ALA A 108 -6.61 -4.85 -0.08
N ALA A 109 -7.36 -5.10 -1.15
CA ALA A 109 -7.53 -6.44 -1.67
C ALA A 109 -6.22 -7.00 -2.23
N THR A 110 -5.40 -6.13 -2.86
CA THR A 110 -4.08 -6.56 -3.33
C THR A 110 -3.25 -7.06 -2.16
N ALA A 111 -3.25 -6.32 -1.05
CA ALA A 111 -2.51 -6.74 0.13
C ALA A 111 -3.00 -8.09 0.63
N GLU A 112 -4.31 -8.27 0.75
CA GLU A 112 -4.83 -9.50 1.30
C GLU A 112 -4.59 -10.70 0.38
N VAL A 113 -4.87 -10.54 -0.91
CA VAL A 113 -4.72 -11.65 -1.85
C VAL A 113 -3.27 -12.10 -1.97
N HIS A 114 -2.34 -11.16 -1.93
CA HIS A 114 -0.92 -11.48 -2.03
C HIS A 114 -0.28 -11.79 -0.69
N GLY A 115 -1.02 -11.73 0.40
CA GLY A 115 -0.48 -12.00 1.72
C GLY A 115 0.55 -10.98 2.18
N ALA A 116 0.40 -9.73 1.77
CA ALA A 116 1.34 -8.67 2.08
C ALA A 116 0.84 -7.83 3.25
N ASP A 117 1.78 -7.20 3.94
CA ASP A 117 1.50 -6.30 5.03
C ASP A 117 1.35 -4.89 4.48
N LEU A 118 0.22 -4.25 4.73
CA LEU A 118 -0.05 -2.92 4.17
C LEU A 118 0.58 -1.84 5.05
N LEU A 119 1.37 -0.96 4.44
CA LEU A 119 1.95 0.20 5.12
C LEU A 119 1.30 1.45 4.56
N THR A 120 0.52 2.13 5.38
CA THR A 120 -0.23 3.32 4.98
C THR A 120 -0.33 4.30 6.15
N GLN A 121 -0.49 5.58 5.84
CA GLN A 121 -0.82 6.60 6.85
C GLN A 121 -2.32 6.75 6.99
N ASN A 122 -3.08 6.36 6.00
CA ASN A 122 -4.50 6.67 5.89
C ASN A 122 -5.35 5.52 6.41
N VAL A 123 -5.11 5.14 7.67
CA VAL A 123 -5.68 3.91 8.21
C VAL A 123 -7.21 3.92 8.21
N ARG A 124 -7.83 5.09 8.24
CA ARG A 124 -9.30 5.17 8.24
C ARG A 124 -9.91 4.70 6.93
N HIS A 125 -9.13 4.64 5.87
CA HIS A 125 -9.61 4.14 4.59
C HIS A 125 -9.55 2.62 4.49
N PHE A 126 -9.08 1.94 5.55
CA PHE A 126 -8.89 0.49 5.53
C PHE A 126 -9.54 -0.16 6.75
N PRO A 127 -10.86 0.02 6.92
CA PRO A 127 -11.54 -0.52 8.12
C PRO A 127 -11.56 -2.03 8.18
N MET A 128 -11.28 -2.71 7.06
CA MET A 128 -11.22 -4.17 7.02
C MET A 128 -9.97 -4.71 7.72
N PHE A 129 -8.97 -3.86 7.99
CA PHE A 129 -7.76 -4.26 8.71
C PHE A 129 -7.81 -3.67 10.11
N PHE A 130 -8.25 -4.45 11.08
CA PHE A 130 -8.62 -3.94 12.40
C PHE A 130 -7.47 -3.40 13.23
N GLU A 131 -6.27 -3.92 13.03
CA GLU A 131 -5.15 -3.52 13.87
C GLU A 131 -4.16 -2.65 13.13
N LEU A 132 -4.57 -2.09 12.01
CA LEU A 132 -3.71 -1.28 11.20
C LEU A 132 -3.39 0.04 11.90
N GLU A 133 -2.10 0.39 11.95
CA GLU A 133 -1.66 1.65 12.52
C GLU A 133 -0.90 2.46 11.47
N PRO A 134 -0.87 3.79 11.62
CA PRO A 134 -0.14 4.61 10.65
C PRO A 134 1.32 4.19 10.55
N ALA A 135 1.79 3.98 9.32
CA ALA A 135 3.12 3.44 9.09
C ALA A 135 4.22 4.36 9.62
N LEU A 136 3.98 5.67 9.63
CA LEU A 136 4.98 6.63 10.04
C LEU A 136 4.79 7.10 11.48
N SER A 137 3.99 6.41 12.25
CA SER A 137 3.80 6.71 13.66
C SER A 137 5.11 6.50 14.40
N GLU A 138 5.39 7.37 15.36
CA GLU A 138 6.67 7.36 16.03
C GLU A 138 6.69 6.61 17.33
N ASP A 139 5.60 6.19 17.86
CA ASP A 139 5.69 5.51 19.11
C ASP A 139 5.65 4.03 19.04
#